data_1c095c750341fe47a39817590befe84a
#
_entry.id   1c095c750341fe47a39817590befe84a
#
_cell.length_a   1.000
_cell.length_b   1.000
_cell.length_c   1.000
_cell.angle_alpha   90.00
_cell.angle_beta   90.00
_cell.angle_gamma   90.00
#
_symmetry.space_group_name_H-M   'P 1'
#
loop_
_entity.id
_entity.type
_entity.pdbx_description
1 polymer ?
#
loop_
_entity_poly.entity_id
_entity_poly.type
_entity_poly.pdbx_seq_one_letter_code
_entity_poly.pdbx_strand_id
1 'polypeptide(L)'
;MHDDPYYEPLDPRVLADPHPYYRRLREAHPVYWHGMLGSWVVTGHAAGRQVLADTARYASDFRRAGIDVPAASVNLQQLDPPEHTGIRRLLVCALHQVPQRAMADRLRATMTARLRALSDDRPADLVWGFARPVALDAISRYLGVQPPDGEEFERYSNAIVRSMDSGLDPSRAEAGDHARARLSELVAGWLADDNQTGFVAAARRARYVRPGISADLLANSLRAVLHAGYESSSRLLGAALLRLARRPGLLDPLSALDGADDLADELVRLDGSVQADGRICVADGELGGQHIRRGDVVIVLLAAANRDPAVFPCPDEVNPRPRRGLHLGFGRGAHSCLGAALVNLQLRTLFDCLRDNGITLTLAGCPEWEDTATLRGLTSLPVQVSIRRKTSAHWR
;
A
#
# COMPACT_ATOMS: atom_id res chain seq x y z
N MET A 1 23.86 -6.64 22.64
CA MET A 1 22.99 -6.13 21.54
C MET A 1 23.88 -5.20 20.73
N HIS A 2 24.22 -5.57 19.52
CA HIS A 2 24.92 -4.64 18.63
C HIS A 2 23.81 -3.80 18.00
N ASP A 3 23.69 -2.55 18.45
CA ASP A 3 22.84 -1.56 17.79
C ASP A 3 23.32 -1.46 16.34
N ASP A 4 22.41 -1.59 15.38
CA ASP A 4 22.78 -1.39 13.98
C ASP A 4 23.12 0.09 13.81
N PRO A 5 24.37 0.47 13.48
CA PRO A 5 24.78 1.87 13.50
C PRO A 5 24.14 2.68 12.35
N TYR A 6 23.44 2.02 11.44
CA TYR A 6 22.92 2.63 10.22
C TYR A 6 21.40 2.77 10.22
N TYR A 7 20.65 1.80 10.76
CA TYR A 7 19.21 1.77 10.60
C TYR A 7 18.48 0.97 11.69
N GLU A 8 17.74 1.67 12.53
CA GLU A 8 16.83 1.12 13.55
C GLU A 8 15.38 1.41 13.11
N PRO A 9 14.68 0.46 12.46
CA PRO A 9 13.39 0.72 11.81
C PRO A 9 12.31 1.28 12.75
N LEU A 10 12.30 0.89 14.02
CA LEU A 10 11.30 1.32 15.01
C LEU A 10 11.77 2.51 15.87
N ASP A 11 12.95 3.09 15.62
CA ASP A 11 13.36 4.34 16.29
C ASP A 11 12.35 5.44 15.93
N PRO A 12 11.79 6.17 16.93
CA PRO A 12 10.84 7.25 16.69
C PRO A 12 11.32 8.33 15.69
N ARG A 13 12.64 8.57 15.63
CA ARG A 13 13.24 9.51 14.67
C ARG A 13 13.19 8.96 13.24
N VAL A 14 13.40 7.66 13.07
CA VAL A 14 13.29 6.96 11.78
C VAL A 14 11.83 6.90 11.36
N LEU A 15 10.91 6.58 12.27
CA LEU A 15 9.47 6.57 12.00
C LEU A 15 8.95 7.96 11.59
N ALA A 16 9.46 9.02 12.21
CA ALA A 16 9.08 10.40 11.84
C ALA A 16 9.55 10.76 10.42
N ASP A 17 10.81 10.47 10.07
CA ASP A 17 11.36 10.69 8.72
C ASP A 17 12.45 9.65 8.39
N PRO A 18 12.12 8.56 7.68
CA PRO A 18 13.08 7.50 7.34
C PRO A 18 14.04 7.88 6.21
N HIS A 19 13.71 8.90 5.40
CA HIS A 19 14.41 9.17 4.16
C HIS A 19 15.88 9.58 4.30
N PRO A 20 16.30 10.37 5.30
CA PRO A 20 17.71 10.64 5.56
C PRO A 20 18.52 9.39 5.92
N TYR A 21 17.89 8.44 6.66
CA TYR A 21 18.49 7.16 7.02
C TYR A 21 18.61 6.26 5.81
N TYR A 22 17.58 6.14 4.98
CA TYR A 22 17.60 5.38 3.73
C TYR A 22 18.67 5.88 2.76
N ARG A 23 18.86 7.21 2.67
CA ARG A 23 19.91 7.80 1.83
C ARG A 23 21.29 7.38 2.30
N ARG A 24 21.61 7.59 3.59
CA ARG A 24 22.92 7.20 4.17
C ARG A 24 23.19 5.72 3.98
N LEU A 25 22.19 4.88 4.23
CA LEU A 25 22.30 3.44 4.08
C LEU A 25 22.59 3.04 2.63
N ARG A 26 21.86 3.62 1.67
CA ARG A 26 22.06 3.36 0.23
C ARG A 26 23.46 3.79 -0.25
N GLU A 27 23.94 4.93 0.22
CA GLU A 27 25.26 5.46 -0.14
C GLU A 27 26.39 4.62 0.43
N ALA A 28 26.24 4.10 1.66
CA ALA A 28 27.28 3.30 2.33
C ALA A 28 27.21 1.83 1.94
N HIS A 29 26.01 1.25 1.95
CA HIS A 29 25.78 -0.19 1.81
C HIS A 29 24.46 -0.47 1.06
N PRO A 30 24.44 -0.45 -0.27
CA PRO A 30 23.20 -0.67 -1.05
C PRO A 30 22.59 -2.06 -0.85
N VAL A 31 23.38 -3.04 -0.43
CA VAL A 31 22.96 -4.37 0.05
C VAL A 31 23.79 -4.69 1.27
N TYR A 32 23.18 -4.88 2.44
CA TYR A 32 23.91 -5.16 3.69
C TYR A 32 23.14 -6.13 4.59
N TRP A 33 23.89 -6.80 5.47
CA TRP A 33 23.33 -7.68 6.48
C TRP A 33 22.90 -6.89 7.71
N HIS A 34 21.63 -6.94 8.05
CA HIS A 34 21.08 -6.31 9.24
C HIS A 34 21.03 -7.34 10.39
N GLY A 35 21.91 -7.16 11.39
CA GLY A 35 22.12 -8.16 12.44
C GLY A 35 20.87 -8.45 13.29
N MET A 36 20.10 -7.43 13.67
CA MET A 36 18.88 -7.60 14.48
C MET A 36 17.77 -8.30 13.69
N LEU A 37 17.59 -7.98 12.42
CA LEU A 37 16.60 -8.64 11.56
C LEU A 37 17.05 -10.02 11.08
N GLY A 38 18.33 -10.37 11.22
CA GLY A 38 18.88 -11.60 10.65
C GLY A 38 18.61 -11.71 9.14
N SER A 39 18.68 -10.59 8.43
CA SER A 39 18.24 -10.48 7.03
C SER A 39 19.12 -9.54 6.22
N TRP A 40 19.20 -9.78 4.93
CA TRP A 40 19.77 -8.84 3.98
C TRP A 40 18.79 -7.70 3.71
N VAL A 41 19.27 -6.48 3.75
CA VAL A 41 18.48 -5.27 3.45
C VAL A 41 19.02 -4.66 2.16
N VAL A 42 18.11 -4.39 1.22
CA VAL A 42 18.38 -3.86 -0.11
C VAL A 42 17.78 -2.48 -0.25
N THR A 43 18.61 -1.47 -0.52
CA THR A 43 18.19 -0.06 -0.63
C THR A 43 18.33 0.49 -2.04
N GLY A 44 19.16 -0.14 -2.90
CA GLY A 44 19.37 0.28 -4.28
C GLY A 44 18.26 -0.21 -5.22
N HIS A 45 17.88 0.62 -6.19
CA HIS A 45 16.78 0.31 -7.13
C HIS A 45 17.08 -0.92 -8.01
N ALA A 46 18.29 -1.03 -8.56
CA ALA A 46 18.64 -2.13 -9.48
C ALA A 46 18.55 -3.49 -8.77
N ALA A 47 19.17 -3.60 -7.58
CA ALA A 47 19.13 -4.81 -6.76
C ALA A 47 17.71 -5.13 -6.26
N GLY A 48 16.95 -4.12 -5.82
CA GLY A 48 15.55 -4.27 -5.41
C GLY A 48 14.67 -4.78 -6.55
N ARG A 49 14.83 -4.22 -7.75
CA ARG A 49 14.14 -4.69 -8.95
C ARG A 49 14.49 -6.15 -9.30
N GLN A 50 15.76 -6.54 -9.15
CA GLN A 50 16.20 -7.92 -9.38
C GLN A 50 15.51 -8.86 -8.40
N VAL A 51 15.53 -8.58 -7.09
CA VAL A 51 14.90 -9.41 -6.06
C VAL A 51 13.39 -9.57 -6.31
N LEU A 52 12.69 -8.49 -6.62
CA LEU A 52 11.23 -8.52 -6.84
C LEU A 52 10.81 -9.22 -8.13
N ALA A 53 11.66 -9.26 -9.15
CA ALA A 53 11.34 -9.86 -10.45
C ALA A 53 11.75 -11.33 -10.56
N ASP A 54 12.79 -11.77 -9.85
CA ASP A 54 13.37 -13.11 -9.94
C ASP A 54 12.77 -14.05 -8.89
N THR A 55 11.55 -14.54 -9.14
CA THR A 55 10.90 -15.54 -8.26
C THR A 55 11.56 -16.93 -8.30
N ALA A 56 12.47 -17.17 -9.25
CA ALA A 56 13.23 -18.42 -9.30
C ALA A 56 14.26 -18.48 -8.17
N ARG A 57 14.85 -17.33 -7.80
CA ARG A 57 15.85 -17.22 -6.74
C ARG A 57 15.30 -16.60 -5.45
N TYR A 58 14.45 -15.61 -5.55
CA TYR A 58 13.89 -14.86 -4.41
C TYR A 58 12.39 -15.12 -4.31
N ALA A 59 12.03 -16.09 -3.49
CA ALA A 59 10.66 -16.58 -3.37
C ALA A 59 9.82 -15.73 -2.39
N SER A 60 8.54 -15.57 -2.70
CA SER A 60 7.54 -15.13 -1.73
C SER A 60 7.03 -16.30 -0.88
N ASP A 61 7.13 -17.50 -1.40
CA ASP A 61 6.74 -18.73 -0.72
C ASP A 61 7.90 -19.29 0.11
N PHE A 62 7.87 -19.02 1.39
CA PHE A 62 8.91 -19.45 2.35
C PHE A 62 9.01 -20.98 2.47
N ARG A 63 7.95 -21.73 2.11
CA ARG A 63 7.96 -23.21 2.07
C ARG A 63 9.01 -23.74 1.10
N ARG A 64 9.36 -23.00 0.05
CA ARG A 64 10.40 -23.35 -0.93
C ARG A 64 11.82 -23.36 -0.34
N ALA A 65 12.01 -22.70 0.79
CA ALA A 65 13.26 -22.76 1.57
C ALA A 65 13.17 -23.78 2.72
N GLY A 66 12.04 -24.47 2.91
CA GLY A 66 11.83 -25.46 3.96
C GLY A 66 11.28 -24.86 5.26
N ILE A 67 10.73 -23.63 5.22
CA ILE A 67 10.11 -22.99 6.38
C ILE A 67 8.62 -23.37 6.41
N ASP A 68 8.15 -23.87 7.55
CA ASP A 68 6.74 -24.15 7.76
C ASP A 68 5.93 -22.86 7.78
N VAL A 69 4.88 -22.82 6.94
CA VAL A 69 3.93 -21.72 6.87
C VAL A 69 2.55 -22.27 7.22
N PRO A 70 1.88 -21.73 8.25
CA PRO A 70 0.53 -22.17 8.61
C PRO A 70 -0.43 -22.06 7.43
N ALA A 71 -1.26 -23.08 7.19
CA ALA A 71 -2.19 -23.10 6.06
C ALA A 71 -3.13 -21.90 6.02
N ALA A 72 -3.54 -21.38 7.19
CA ALA A 72 -4.34 -20.15 7.32
C ALA A 72 -3.61 -18.89 6.84
N SER A 73 -2.27 -18.91 6.75
CA SER A 73 -1.46 -17.80 6.26
C SER A 73 -1.23 -17.87 4.75
N VAL A 74 -1.37 -19.05 4.12
CA VAL A 74 -1.12 -19.21 2.68
C VAL A 74 -2.19 -18.48 1.87
N ASN A 75 -1.76 -17.53 1.08
CA ASN A 75 -2.62 -16.70 0.22
C ASN A 75 -1.84 -16.25 -1.04
N LEU A 76 -2.48 -15.48 -1.92
CA LEU A 76 -1.88 -14.97 -3.16
C LEU A 76 -0.49 -14.35 -2.97
N GLN A 77 -0.25 -13.63 -1.86
CA GLN A 77 1.00 -12.89 -1.65
C GLN A 77 2.16 -13.82 -1.26
N GLN A 78 1.87 -15.00 -0.71
CA GLN A 78 2.84 -15.98 -0.18
C GLN A 78 3.01 -17.21 -1.08
N LEU A 79 2.50 -17.17 -2.28
CA LEU A 79 2.67 -18.24 -3.28
C LEU A 79 3.62 -17.77 -4.38
N ASP A 80 4.32 -18.71 -5.00
CA ASP A 80 5.05 -18.49 -6.24
C ASP A 80 4.46 -19.28 -7.40
N PRO A 81 4.80 -18.94 -8.66
CA PRO A 81 4.45 -19.78 -9.79
C PRO A 81 4.93 -21.24 -9.61
N PRO A 82 4.13 -22.26 -10.00
CA PRO A 82 2.88 -22.15 -10.78
C PRO A 82 1.61 -21.90 -9.95
N GLU A 83 1.57 -22.22 -8.64
CA GLU A 83 0.38 -22.10 -7.78
C GLU A 83 -0.16 -20.66 -7.75
N HIS A 84 0.72 -19.69 -7.55
CA HIS A 84 0.39 -18.27 -7.63
C HIS A 84 -0.34 -17.90 -8.92
N THR A 85 0.11 -18.44 -10.07
CA THR A 85 -0.44 -18.08 -11.38
C THR A 85 -1.93 -18.44 -11.48
N GLY A 86 -2.33 -19.54 -10.90
CA GLY A 86 -3.73 -20.01 -10.90
C GLY A 86 -4.64 -19.04 -10.16
N ILE A 87 -4.34 -18.77 -8.90
CA ILE A 87 -5.15 -17.88 -8.06
C ILE A 87 -5.10 -16.43 -8.57
N ARG A 88 -3.93 -15.94 -9.02
CA ARG A 88 -3.82 -14.60 -9.59
C ARG A 88 -4.68 -14.40 -10.82
N ARG A 89 -4.68 -15.36 -11.76
CA ARG A 89 -5.55 -15.30 -12.96
C ARG A 89 -7.03 -15.27 -12.57
N LEU A 90 -7.43 -16.06 -11.57
CA LEU A 90 -8.80 -16.06 -11.07
C LEU A 90 -9.18 -14.66 -10.57
N LEU A 91 -8.35 -14.08 -9.71
CA LEU A 91 -8.60 -12.75 -9.13
C LEU A 91 -8.57 -11.64 -10.19
N VAL A 92 -7.65 -11.68 -11.15
CA VAL A 92 -7.62 -10.73 -12.28
C VAL A 92 -8.89 -10.82 -13.13
N CYS A 93 -9.38 -12.03 -13.43
CA CYS A 93 -10.64 -12.20 -14.15
C CYS A 93 -11.84 -11.64 -13.38
N ALA A 94 -11.87 -11.80 -12.05
CA ALA A 94 -12.91 -11.23 -11.20
C ALA A 94 -12.82 -9.69 -11.18
N LEU A 95 -11.61 -9.16 -11.15
CA LEU A 95 -11.32 -7.73 -11.19
C LEU A 95 -11.91 -7.04 -12.43
N HIS A 96 -11.74 -7.65 -13.59
CA HIS A 96 -12.24 -7.10 -14.85
C HIS A 96 -13.77 -7.04 -14.92
N GLN A 97 -14.48 -7.70 -14.01
CA GLN A 97 -15.95 -7.63 -13.93
C GLN A 97 -16.44 -6.46 -13.09
N VAL A 98 -15.56 -5.75 -12.38
CA VAL A 98 -15.92 -4.55 -11.61
C VAL A 98 -16.15 -3.38 -12.56
N PRO A 99 -17.36 -2.73 -12.54
CA PRO A 99 -17.69 -1.62 -13.44
C PRO A 99 -16.87 -0.36 -13.07
N GLN A 100 -15.76 -0.14 -13.76
CA GLN A 100 -14.78 0.91 -13.43
C GLN A 100 -15.40 2.32 -13.41
N ARG A 101 -16.30 2.63 -14.38
CA ARG A 101 -16.95 3.95 -14.47
C ARG A 101 -17.86 4.19 -13.27
N ALA A 102 -18.71 3.22 -12.93
CA ALA A 102 -19.60 3.33 -11.77
C ALA A 102 -18.80 3.44 -10.46
N MET A 103 -17.67 2.75 -10.37
CA MET A 103 -16.75 2.86 -9.24
C MET A 103 -16.17 4.28 -9.12
N ALA A 104 -15.71 4.87 -10.23
CA ALA A 104 -15.18 6.24 -10.27
C ALA A 104 -16.23 7.28 -9.86
N ASP A 105 -17.45 7.17 -10.39
CA ASP A 105 -18.55 8.11 -10.08
C ASP A 105 -18.92 8.07 -8.59
N ARG A 106 -19.02 6.87 -8.02
CA ARG A 106 -19.32 6.69 -6.58
C ARG A 106 -18.22 7.20 -5.69
N LEU A 107 -16.97 6.89 -6.04
CA LEU A 107 -15.79 7.34 -5.29
C LEU A 107 -15.71 8.88 -5.28
N ARG A 108 -15.96 9.52 -6.43
CA ARG A 108 -16.06 10.99 -6.53
C ARG A 108 -17.15 11.55 -5.63
N ALA A 109 -18.34 10.94 -5.63
CA ALA A 109 -19.44 11.36 -4.78
C ALA A 109 -19.08 11.25 -3.29
N THR A 110 -18.53 10.11 -2.87
CA THR A 110 -18.09 9.87 -1.48
C THR A 110 -17.02 10.88 -1.05
N MET A 111 -15.96 11.06 -1.85
CA MET A 111 -14.87 12.00 -1.53
C MET A 111 -15.37 13.44 -1.45
N THR A 112 -16.19 13.88 -2.42
CA THR A 112 -16.73 15.24 -2.43
C THR A 112 -17.63 15.49 -1.21
N ALA A 113 -18.52 14.56 -0.86
CA ALA A 113 -19.40 14.69 0.30
C ALA A 113 -18.59 14.80 1.61
N ARG A 114 -17.56 13.97 1.79
CA ARG A 114 -16.70 14.01 2.98
C ARG A 114 -15.88 15.30 3.07
N LEU A 115 -15.25 15.74 1.99
CA LEU A 115 -14.50 16.99 1.96
C LEU A 115 -15.38 18.19 2.29
N ARG A 116 -16.62 18.21 1.79
CA ARG A 116 -17.58 19.27 2.13
C ARG A 116 -18.03 19.22 3.60
N ALA A 117 -18.25 18.03 4.14
CA ALA A 117 -18.60 17.86 5.55
C ALA A 117 -17.48 18.27 6.52
N LEU A 118 -16.23 18.21 6.06
CA LEU A 118 -15.03 18.60 6.82
C LEU A 118 -14.64 20.08 6.58
N SER A 119 -15.32 20.79 5.66
CA SER A 119 -15.06 22.19 5.36
C SER A 119 -15.83 23.12 6.30
N ASP A 120 -15.52 23.03 7.58
CA ASP A 120 -16.03 23.90 8.64
C ASP A 120 -14.95 24.89 9.08
N ASP A 121 -15.32 25.86 9.94
CA ASP A 121 -14.37 26.84 10.51
C ASP A 121 -13.37 26.20 11.49
N ARG A 122 -13.48 24.93 11.76
CA ARG A 122 -12.59 24.17 12.65
C ARG A 122 -11.69 23.21 11.88
N PRO A 123 -10.44 23.04 12.33
CA PRO A 123 -9.58 21.99 11.81
C PRO A 123 -10.20 20.60 11.97
N ALA A 124 -10.05 19.75 10.95
CA ALA A 124 -10.49 18.37 10.95
C ALA A 124 -9.30 17.43 10.81
N ASP A 125 -9.37 16.25 11.41
CA ASP A 125 -8.40 15.18 11.18
C ASP A 125 -8.75 14.44 9.89
N LEU A 126 -7.89 14.60 8.86
CA LEU A 126 -8.13 13.99 7.56
C LEU A 126 -7.77 12.49 7.51
N VAL A 127 -7.08 11.93 8.48
CA VAL A 127 -6.89 10.47 8.57
C VAL A 127 -8.23 9.81 8.87
N TRP A 128 -8.87 10.23 9.97
CA TRP A 128 -10.12 9.64 10.45
C TRP A 128 -11.36 10.15 9.72
N GLY A 129 -11.38 11.42 9.36
CA GLY A 129 -12.55 12.03 8.68
C GLY A 129 -12.62 11.71 7.19
N PHE A 130 -11.48 11.42 6.55
CA PHE A 130 -11.42 11.25 5.10
C PHE A 130 -10.68 9.97 4.65
N ALA A 131 -9.37 9.82 4.90
CA ALA A 131 -8.54 8.81 4.25
C ALA A 131 -9.01 7.38 4.56
N ARG A 132 -9.18 7.04 5.83
CA ARG A 132 -9.64 5.72 6.30
C ARG A 132 -11.05 5.38 5.82
N PRO A 133 -12.08 6.23 6.03
CA PRO A 133 -13.43 5.94 5.55
C PRO A 133 -13.53 5.85 4.03
N VAL A 134 -12.78 6.65 3.27
CA VAL A 134 -12.76 6.58 1.81
C VAL A 134 -12.14 5.26 1.34
N ALA A 135 -11.01 4.84 1.94
CA ALA A 135 -10.36 3.58 1.58
C ALA A 135 -11.25 2.36 1.91
N LEU A 136 -11.95 2.37 3.06
CA LEU A 136 -12.87 1.30 3.43
C LEU A 136 -14.09 1.21 2.49
N ASP A 137 -14.70 2.35 2.17
CA ASP A 137 -15.79 2.41 1.19
C ASP A 137 -15.32 1.92 -0.20
N ALA A 138 -14.14 2.36 -0.63
CA ALA A 138 -13.57 1.98 -1.92
C ALA A 138 -13.32 0.47 -2.03
N ILE A 139 -12.65 -0.14 -1.05
CA ILE A 139 -12.35 -1.58 -1.11
C ILE A 139 -13.60 -2.44 -0.93
N SER A 140 -14.53 -2.03 -0.08
CA SER A 140 -15.80 -2.77 0.12
C SER A 140 -16.64 -2.79 -1.16
N ARG A 141 -16.77 -1.64 -1.83
CA ARG A 141 -17.46 -1.54 -3.13
C ARG A 141 -16.74 -2.34 -4.21
N TYR A 142 -15.42 -2.30 -4.22
CA TYR A 142 -14.61 -3.06 -5.15
C TYR A 142 -14.82 -4.57 -4.98
N LEU A 143 -14.88 -5.04 -3.73
CA LEU A 143 -15.21 -6.43 -3.41
C LEU A 143 -16.68 -6.77 -3.67
N GLY A 144 -17.57 -5.78 -3.71
CA GLY A 144 -19.01 -5.95 -3.87
C GLY A 144 -19.69 -6.41 -2.58
N VAL A 145 -19.18 -5.96 -1.43
CA VAL A 145 -19.67 -6.31 -0.09
C VAL A 145 -20.14 -5.07 0.67
N GLN A 146 -20.93 -5.28 1.72
CA GLN A 146 -21.19 -4.22 2.68
C GLN A 146 -19.91 -3.92 3.47
N PRO A 147 -19.61 -2.64 3.73
CA PRO A 147 -18.49 -2.29 4.60
C PRO A 147 -18.65 -2.97 5.96
N PRO A 148 -17.57 -3.54 6.52
CA PRO A 148 -17.58 -4.01 7.89
C PRO A 148 -17.75 -2.85 8.88
N ASP A 149 -18.03 -3.17 10.15
CA ASP A 149 -17.99 -2.17 11.22
C ASP A 149 -16.62 -1.49 11.26
N GLY A 150 -16.62 -0.15 11.18
CA GLY A 150 -15.40 0.63 10.97
C GLY A 150 -14.42 0.51 12.13
N GLU A 151 -14.89 0.59 13.37
CA GLU A 151 -14.02 0.56 14.56
C GLU A 151 -13.44 -0.84 14.80
N GLU A 152 -14.27 -1.86 14.67
CA GLU A 152 -13.84 -3.25 14.83
C GLU A 152 -12.85 -3.63 13.73
N PHE A 153 -13.14 -3.29 12.49
CA PHE A 153 -12.27 -3.55 11.35
C PHE A 153 -10.91 -2.85 11.51
N GLU A 154 -10.91 -1.57 11.91
CA GLU A 154 -9.69 -0.80 12.18
C GLU A 154 -8.80 -1.46 13.23
N ARG A 155 -9.40 -1.92 14.33
CA ARG A 155 -8.66 -2.61 15.38
C ARG A 155 -7.96 -3.86 14.88
N TYR A 156 -8.67 -4.70 14.09
CA TYR A 156 -8.05 -5.92 13.52
C TYR A 156 -7.04 -5.58 12.43
N SER A 157 -7.37 -4.64 11.57
CA SER A 157 -6.49 -4.24 10.48
C SER A 157 -5.17 -3.69 11.00
N ASN A 158 -5.21 -2.81 12.00
CA ASN A 158 -4.02 -2.25 12.64
C ASN A 158 -3.19 -3.33 13.37
N ALA A 159 -3.83 -4.29 14.04
CA ALA A 159 -3.11 -5.40 14.68
C ALA A 159 -2.34 -6.25 13.65
N ILE A 160 -2.91 -6.48 12.45
CA ILE A 160 -2.21 -7.17 11.37
C ILE A 160 -1.02 -6.34 10.87
N VAL A 161 -1.20 -5.02 10.67
CA VAL A 161 -0.10 -4.13 10.25
C VAL A 161 1.06 -4.17 11.25
N ARG A 162 0.78 -3.99 12.54
CA ARG A 162 1.80 -4.06 13.59
C ARG A 162 2.52 -5.40 13.61
N SER A 163 1.81 -6.51 13.34
CA SER A 163 2.41 -7.84 13.29
C SER A 163 3.34 -8.07 12.10
N MET A 164 3.32 -7.22 11.06
CA MET A 164 4.30 -7.27 9.97
C MET A 164 5.71 -6.91 10.48
N ASP A 165 5.79 -6.17 11.57
CA ASP A 165 7.05 -5.78 12.22
C ASP A 165 7.45 -6.76 13.36
N SER A 166 6.85 -7.95 13.44
CA SER A 166 7.14 -8.94 14.49
C SER A 166 8.59 -9.47 14.46
N GLY A 167 9.28 -9.37 13.34
CA GLY A 167 10.72 -9.63 13.26
C GLY A 167 11.57 -8.59 14.02
N LEU A 168 11.05 -7.38 14.23
CA LEU A 168 11.65 -6.31 15.01
C LEU A 168 11.16 -6.33 16.47
N ASP A 169 9.88 -6.64 16.66
CA ASP A 169 9.21 -6.71 17.95
C ASP A 169 8.29 -7.96 18.01
N PRO A 170 8.79 -9.10 18.54
CA PRO A 170 8.03 -10.34 18.58
C PRO A 170 6.70 -10.26 19.35
N SER A 171 6.54 -9.31 20.26
CA SER A 171 5.31 -9.12 21.02
C SER A 171 4.09 -8.76 20.17
N ARG A 172 4.33 -8.30 18.92
CA ARG A 172 3.30 -7.89 17.96
C ARG A 172 2.64 -9.07 17.23
N ALA A 173 3.20 -10.28 17.29
CA ALA A 173 2.76 -11.42 16.47
C ALA A 173 1.35 -11.91 16.84
N GLU A 174 1.09 -12.19 18.13
CA GLU A 174 -0.14 -12.84 18.60
C GLU A 174 -1.41 -12.05 18.28
N ALA A 175 -1.40 -10.73 18.50
CA ALA A 175 -2.52 -9.87 18.17
C ALA A 175 -2.85 -9.89 16.67
N GLY A 176 -1.82 -9.97 15.81
CA GLY A 176 -1.97 -10.08 14.37
C GLY A 176 -2.60 -11.40 13.93
N ASP A 177 -2.23 -12.51 14.55
CA ASP A 177 -2.79 -13.83 14.25
C ASP A 177 -4.26 -13.92 14.63
N HIS A 178 -4.63 -13.42 15.81
CA HIS A 178 -6.03 -13.30 16.23
C HIS A 178 -6.84 -12.45 15.23
N ALA A 179 -6.32 -11.29 14.84
CA ALA A 179 -6.98 -10.40 13.90
C ALA A 179 -7.14 -11.03 12.49
N ARG A 180 -6.15 -11.81 12.02
CA ARG A 180 -6.26 -12.57 10.77
C ARG A 180 -7.39 -13.59 10.83
N ALA A 181 -7.55 -14.28 11.96
CA ALA A 181 -8.64 -15.24 12.15
C ALA A 181 -10.01 -14.55 12.05
N ARG A 182 -10.18 -13.41 12.73
CA ARG A 182 -11.44 -12.62 12.68
C ARG A 182 -11.77 -12.11 11.27
N LEU A 183 -10.79 -11.61 10.53
CA LEU A 183 -11.02 -11.20 9.14
C LEU A 183 -11.27 -12.41 8.20
N SER A 184 -10.77 -13.60 8.54
CA SER A 184 -11.09 -14.82 7.79
C SER A 184 -12.54 -15.23 7.99
N GLU A 185 -13.09 -15.13 9.22
CA GLU A 185 -14.50 -15.36 9.51
C GLU A 185 -15.41 -14.41 8.73
N LEU A 186 -15.07 -13.11 8.66
CA LEU A 186 -15.80 -12.14 7.88
C LEU A 186 -15.85 -12.53 6.39
N VAL A 187 -14.69 -12.89 5.81
CA VAL A 187 -14.61 -13.31 4.40
C VAL A 187 -15.34 -14.62 4.15
N ALA A 188 -15.30 -15.57 5.08
CA ALA A 188 -16.05 -16.82 4.99
C ALA A 188 -17.56 -16.55 4.93
N GLY A 189 -18.05 -15.60 5.73
CA GLY A 189 -19.44 -15.13 5.68
C GLY A 189 -19.82 -14.59 4.30
N TRP A 190 -18.98 -13.75 3.69
CA TRP A 190 -19.22 -13.27 2.32
C TRP A 190 -19.21 -14.36 1.27
N LEU A 191 -18.34 -15.34 1.39
CA LEU A 191 -18.29 -16.49 0.45
C LEU A 191 -19.48 -17.43 0.60
N ALA A 192 -20.09 -17.50 1.77
CA ALA A 192 -21.28 -18.30 2.05
C ALA A 192 -22.59 -17.62 1.57
N ASP A 193 -22.59 -16.29 1.43
CA ASP A 193 -23.78 -15.54 0.99
C ASP A 193 -23.95 -15.59 -0.53
N ASP A 194 -25.00 -16.23 -1.00
CA ASP A 194 -25.32 -16.36 -2.43
C ASP A 194 -25.77 -15.03 -3.07
N ASN A 195 -26.17 -14.04 -2.29
CA ASN A 195 -26.60 -12.74 -2.78
C ASN A 195 -25.44 -11.77 -3.04
N GLN A 196 -24.19 -12.17 -2.75
CA GLN A 196 -23.03 -11.35 -3.03
C GLN A 196 -22.93 -11.00 -4.51
N THR A 197 -22.45 -9.77 -4.77
CA THR A 197 -22.21 -9.22 -6.12
C THR A 197 -20.74 -8.88 -6.32
N GLY A 198 -20.39 -8.25 -7.42
CA GLY A 198 -19.06 -7.73 -7.66
C GLY A 198 -17.94 -8.77 -7.64
N PHE A 199 -16.79 -8.37 -7.12
CA PHE A 199 -15.54 -9.15 -7.16
C PHE A 199 -15.63 -10.48 -6.40
N VAL A 200 -16.19 -10.50 -5.18
CA VAL A 200 -16.31 -11.72 -4.36
C VAL A 200 -17.17 -12.75 -5.06
N ALA A 201 -18.32 -12.37 -5.59
CA ALA A 201 -19.19 -13.28 -6.34
C ALA A 201 -18.52 -13.76 -7.63
N ALA A 202 -17.81 -12.91 -8.35
CA ALA A 202 -17.07 -13.28 -9.54
C ALA A 202 -15.94 -14.27 -9.23
N ALA A 203 -15.19 -14.04 -8.16
CA ALA A 203 -14.13 -14.92 -7.70
C ALA A 203 -14.68 -16.30 -7.28
N ARG A 204 -15.79 -16.31 -6.55
CA ARG A 204 -16.49 -17.54 -6.17
C ARG A 204 -16.90 -18.35 -7.40
N ARG A 205 -17.57 -17.74 -8.39
CA ARG A 205 -17.97 -18.41 -9.64
C ARG A 205 -16.76 -18.95 -10.42
N ALA A 206 -15.71 -18.13 -10.55
CA ALA A 206 -14.50 -18.52 -11.28
C ALA A 206 -13.77 -19.71 -10.66
N ARG A 207 -13.88 -19.91 -9.34
CA ARG A 207 -13.31 -21.07 -8.65
C ARG A 207 -13.97 -22.39 -9.08
N TYR A 208 -15.30 -22.43 -9.29
CA TYR A 208 -15.99 -23.67 -9.69
C TYR A 208 -15.46 -24.25 -10.99
N VAL A 209 -14.95 -23.44 -11.90
CA VAL A 209 -14.36 -23.88 -13.17
C VAL A 209 -12.84 -24.10 -13.08
N ARG A 210 -12.25 -23.99 -11.86
CA ARG A 210 -10.82 -24.14 -11.60
C ARG A 210 -10.57 -25.02 -10.39
N PRO A 211 -10.69 -26.36 -10.52
CA PRO A 211 -10.66 -27.29 -9.39
C PRO A 211 -9.35 -27.29 -8.59
N GLY A 212 -8.26 -26.77 -9.15
CA GLY A 212 -6.95 -26.66 -8.45
C GLY A 212 -6.86 -25.55 -7.40
N ILE A 213 -7.91 -24.71 -7.22
CA ILE A 213 -7.92 -23.65 -6.21
C ILE A 213 -8.86 -24.04 -5.07
N SER A 214 -8.29 -24.30 -3.88
CA SER A 214 -9.07 -24.65 -2.69
C SER A 214 -9.96 -23.48 -2.21
N ALA A 215 -10.99 -23.79 -1.40
CA ALA A 215 -11.83 -22.76 -0.78
C ALA A 215 -11.01 -21.88 0.16
N ASP A 216 -10.12 -22.50 0.94
CA ASP A 216 -9.28 -21.80 1.92
C ASP A 216 -8.29 -20.85 1.23
N LEU A 217 -7.66 -21.29 0.12
CA LEU A 217 -6.78 -20.42 -0.64
C LEU A 217 -7.52 -19.20 -1.20
N LEU A 218 -8.75 -19.39 -1.70
CA LEU A 218 -9.57 -18.26 -2.15
C LEU A 218 -9.94 -17.34 -0.98
N ALA A 219 -10.40 -17.89 0.16
CA ALA A 219 -10.79 -17.11 1.33
C ALA A 219 -9.59 -16.30 1.89
N ASN A 220 -8.45 -16.95 2.07
CA ASN A 220 -7.23 -16.29 2.54
C ASN A 220 -6.76 -15.20 1.57
N SER A 221 -6.88 -15.45 0.25
CA SER A 221 -6.50 -14.44 -0.76
C SER A 221 -7.47 -13.26 -0.78
N LEU A 222 -8.78 -13.47 -0.59
CA LEU A 222 -9.76 -12.38 -0.46
C LEU A 222 -9.54 -11.57 0.82
N ARG A 223 -9.21 -12.22 1.94
CA ARG A 223 -8.80 -11.55 3.16
C ARG A 223 -7.57 -10.64 2.92
N ALA A 224 -6.55 -11.18 2.22
CA ALA A 224 -5.36 -10.42 1.87
C ALA A 224 -5.70 -9.22 0.96
N VAL A 225 -6.60 -9.39 -0.01
CA VAL A 225 -7.07 -8.29 -0.89
C VAL A 225 -7.82 -7.22 -0.10
N LEU A 226 -8.72 -7.61 0.82
CA LEU A 226 -9.43 -6.67 1.71
C LEU A 226 -8.44 -5.84 2.53
N HIS A 227 -7.58 -6.52 3.29
CA HIS A 227 -6.63 -5.88 4.20
C HIS A 227 -5.62 -5.00 3.44
N ALA A 228 -4.94 -5.55 2.43
CA ALA A 228 -3.94 -4.80 1.66
C ALA A 228 -4.55 -3.61 0.90
N GLY A 229 -5.76 -3.79 0.34
CA GLY A 229 -6.47 -2.73 -0.39
C GLY A 229 -6.92 -1.58 0.50
N TYR A 230 -7.27 -1.86 1.74
CA TYR A 230 -7.61 -0.85 2.74
C TYR A 230 -6.38 -0.14 3.29
N GLU A 231 -5.44 -0.91 3.86
CA GLU A 231 -4.32 -0.37 4.63
C GLU A 231 -3.36 0.46 3.78
N SER A 232 -3.00 -0.03 2.61
CA SER A 232 -2.10 0.70 1.73
C SER A 232 -2.74 1.97 1.17
N SER A 233 -4.05 1.91 0.84
CA SER A 233 -4.77 3.04 0.25
C SER A 233 -5.06 4.13 1.28
N SER A 234 -5.50 3.79 2.49
CA SER A 234 -5.78 4.77 3.54
C SER A 234 -4.53 5.57 3.92
N ARG A 235 -3.39 4.90 4.05
CA ARG A 235 -2.11 5.53 4.35
C ARG A 235 -1.60 6.39 3.21
N LEU A 236 -1.70 5.91 1.99
CA LEU A 236 -1.27 6.68 0.81
C LEU A 236 -2.15 7.93 0.60
N LEU A 237 -3.47 7.82 0.81
CA LEU A 237 -4.37 8.99 0.78
C LEU A 237 -3.99 10.01 1.85
N GLY A 238 -3.70 9.56 3.08
CA GLY A 238 -3.22 10.43 4.16
C GLY A 238 -1.91 11.14 3.80
N ALA A 239 -0.94 10.41 3.26
CA ALA A 239 0.34 10.96 2.82
C ALA A 239 0.18 11.94 1.64
N ALA A 240 -0.68 11.64 0.67
CA ALA A 240 -1.02 12.53 -0.44
C ALA A 240 -1.66 13.84 0.06
N LEU A 241 -2.62 13.75 0.99
CA LEU A 241 -3.26 14.93 1.60
C LEU A 241 -2.24 15.79 2.36
N LEU A 242 -1.32 15.17 3.11
CA LEU A 242 -0.23 15.88 3.80
C LEU A 242 0.66 16.62 2.79
N ARG A 243 1.05 15.96 1.71
CA ARG A 243 1.88 16.58 0.66
C ARG A 243 1.17 17.73 -0.01
N LEU A 244 -0.11 17.59 -0.34
CA LEU A 244 -0.93 18.64 -0.93
C LEU A 244 -1.15 19.82 0.03
N ALA A 245 -1.32 19.57 1.33
CA ALA A 245 -1.41 20.60 2.34
C ALA A 245 -0.09 21.39 2.51
N ARG A 246 1.06 20.70 2.37
CA ARG A 246 2.40 21.32 2.41
C ARG A 246 2.76 22.05 1.12
N ARG A 247 2.19 21.66 -0.03
CA ARG A 247 2.49 22.23 -1.36
C ARG A 247 1.18 22.42 -2.15
N PRO A 248 0.38 23.44 -1.84
CA PRO A 248 -0.93 23.67 -2.49
C PRO A 248 -0.87 23.81 -4.01
N GLY A 249 0.26 24.33 -4.55
CA GLY A 249 0.45 24.49 -6.00
C GLY A 249 0.73 23.20 -6.78
N LEU A 250 0.80 22.03 -6.15
CA LEU A 250 1.00 20.76 -6.85
C LEU A 250 -0.14 20.40 -7.81
N LEU A 251 -1.34 20.91 -7.58
CA LEU A 251 -2.50 20.66 -8.43
C LEU A 251 -2.62 21.65 -9.61
N ASP A 252 -1.88 22.75 -9.61
CA ASP A 252 -1.98 23.80 -10.63
C ASP A 252 -1.56 23.33 -12.04
N PRO A 253 -0.50 22.49 -12.20
CA PRO A 253 -0.10 21.98 -13.51
C PRO A 253 -1.04 20.92 -14.09
N LEU A 254 -1.99 20.38 -13.31
CA LEU A 254 -2.88 19.27 -13.72
C LEU A 254 -4.01 19.70 -14.66
N SER A 255 -3.95 20.88 -15.27
CA SER A 255 -4.92 21.32 -16.27
C SER A 255 -4.91 20.50 -17.56
N ALA A 256 -3.88 19.67 -17.81
CA ALA A 256 -3.80 18.71 -18.90
C ALA A 256 -4.21 17.31 -18.42
N LEU A 257 -4.95 16.55 -19.23
CA LEU A 257 -5.53 15.23 -18.89
C LEU A 257 -4.49 14.18 -18.40
N ASP A 258 -3.23 14.31 -18.81
CA ASP A 258 -2.16 13.36 -18.43
C ASP A 258 -1.49 13.69 -17.09
N GLY A 259 -1.56 14.93 -16.62
CA GLY A 259 -0.88 15.38 -15.41
C GLY A 259 -1.36 14.72 -14.12
N ALA A 260 -2.64 14.32 -14.02
CA ALA A 260 -3.18 13.65 -12.84
C ALA A 260 -2.63 12.23 -12.66
N ASP A 261 -2.43 11.50 -13.77
CA ASP A 261 -1.83 10.17 -13.75
C ASP A 261 -0.35 10.24 -13.37
N ASP A 262 0.36 11.24 -13.89
CA ASP A 262 1.78 11.44 -13.59
C ASP A 262 1.97 11.80 -12.12
N LEU A 263 1.14 12.67 -11.57
CA LEU A 263 1.19 13.00 -10.16
C LEU A 263 0.82 11.79 -9.27
N ALA A 264 -0.16 10.98 -9.67
CA ALA A 264 -0.53 9.78 -8.93
C ALA A 264 0.64 8.77 -8.87
N ASP A 265 1.28 8.49 -10.01
CA ASP A 265 2.44 7.61 -10.10
C ASP A 265 3.62 8.14 -9.25
N GLU A 266 3.85 9.45 -9.29
CA GLU A 266 4.91 10.12 -8.55
C GLU A 266 4.66 10.13 -7.04
N LEU A 267 3.39 10.28 -6.59
CA LEU A 267 3.07 10.16 -5.17
C LEU A 267 3.22 8.72 -4.66
N VAL A 268 2.91 7.71 -5.49
CA VAL A 268 3.24 6.32 -5.15
C VAL A 268 4.74 6.11 -5.02
N ARG A 269 5.56 6.75 -5.87
CA ARG A 269 7.02 6.69 -5.75
C ARG A 269 7.51 7.33 -4.45
N LEU A 270 7.06 8.53 -4.14
CA LEU A 270 7.58 9.35 -3.04
C LEU A 270 6.99 8.99 -1.68
N ASP A 271 5.69 8.73 -1.65
CA ASP A 271 4.90 8.60 -0.42
C ASP A 271 4.20 7.23 -0.31
N GLY A 272 4.64 6.25 -1.13
CA GLY A 272 4.12 4.90 -1.07
C GLY A 272 4.12 4.36 0.36
N SER A 273 2.98 3.87 0.82
CA SER A 273 2.79 3.40 2.19
C SER A 273 3.60 2.14 2.50
N VAL A 274 3.79 1.24 1.53
CA VAL A 274 4.60 0.03 1.69
C VAL A 274 6.07 0.41 1.63
N GLN A 275 6.75 0.29 2.77
CA GLN A 275 8.16 0.68 2.89
C GLN A 275 9.10 -0.48 2.55
N ALA A 276 8.69 -1.71 2.83
CA ALA A 276 9.52 -2.90 2.69
C ALA A 276 8.73 -4.08 2.12
N ASP A 277 9.41 -4.95 1.37
CA ASP A 277 8.87 -6.20 0.84
C ASP A 277 9.92 -7.31 0.97
N GLY A 278 9.56 -8.42 1.65
CA GLY A 278 10.44 -9.51 1.98
C GLY A 278 10.39 -10.65 0.96
N ARG A 279 11.53 -11.29 0.75
CA ARG A 279 11.69 -12.54 -0.02
C ARG A 279 12.62 -13.49 0.72
N ILE A 280 12.50 -14.78 0.41
CA ILE A 280 13.47 -15.77 0.86
C ILE A 280 14.30 -16.25 -0.31
N CYS A 281 15.62 -16.35 -0.11
CA CYS A 281 16.53 -16.88 -1.11
C CYS A 281 16.39 -18.41 -1.17
N VAL A 282 16.14 -18.96 -2.36
CA VAL A 282 15.97 -20.41 -2.58
C VAL A 282 17.11 -21.05 -3.36
N ALA A 283 18.05 -20.26 -3.82
CA ALA A 283 19.28 -20.71 -4.50
C ALA A 283 20.39 -19.68 -4.28
N ASP A 284 21.59 -20.14 -3.91
CA ASP A 284 22.76 -19.28 -3.71
C ASP A 284 23.04 -18.38 -4.91
N GLY A 285 23.55 -17.18 -4.65
CA GLY A 285 23.90 -16.26 -5.70
C GLY A 285 24.43 -14.92 -5.20
N GLU A 286 24.71 -14.03 -6.13
CA GLU A 286 25.21 -12.69 -5.83
C GLU A 286 24.12 -11.63 -6.01
N LEU A 287 24.12 -10.63 -5.12
CA LEU A 287 23.26 -9.46 -5.17
C LEU A 287 24.06 -8.24 -4.69
N GLY A 288 24.26 -7.27 -5.57
CA GLY A 288 25.00 -6.05 -5.23
C GLY A 288 26.40 -6.29 -4.65
N GLY A 289 27.10 -7.32 -5.13
CA GLY A 289 28.43 -7.71 -4.66
C GLY A 289 28.46 -8.52 -3.36
N GLN A 290 27.28 -8.89 -2.83
CA GLN A 290 27.16 -9.74 -1.64
C GLN A 290 26.73 -11.14 -2.02
N HIS A 291 27.28 -12.15 -1.34
CA HIS A 291 26.88 -13.54 -1.52
C HIS A 291 25.67 -13.87 -0.66
N ILE A 292 24.51 -14.10 -1.30
CA ILE A 292 23.25 -14.45 -0.64
C ILE A 292 23.07 -15.96 -0.70
N ARG A 293 22.84 -16.59 0.44
CA ARG A 293 22.70 -18.04 0.56
C ARG A 293 21.24 -18.47 0.53
N ARG A 294 21.01 -19.69 0.13
CA ARG A 294 19.71 -20.35 0.31
C ARG A 294 19.27 -20.30 1.78
N GLY A 295 18.05 -19.85 2.03
CA GLY A 295 17.50 -19.65 3.37
C GLY A 295 17.65 -18.24 3.92
N ASP A 296 18.50 -17.40 3.31
CA ASP A 296 18.60 -16.00 3.70
C ASP A 296 17.31 -15.24 3.35
N VAL A 297 16.83 -14.41 4.26
CA VAL A 297 15.75 -13.45 3.98
C VAL A 297 16.35 -12.19 3.40
N VAL A 298 15.71 -11.67 2.36
CA VAL A 298 16.09 -10.43 1.66
C VAL A 298 14.94 -9.45 1.72
N ILE A 299 15.14 -8.32 2.36
CA ILE A 299 14.16 -7.25 2.54
C ILE A 299 14.50 -6.11 1.60
N VAL A 300 13.64 -5.84 0.63
CA VAL A 300 13.78 -4.68 -0.26
C VAL A 300 13.10 -3.49 0.38
N LEU A 301 13.87 -2.45 0.73
CA LEU A 301 13.32 -1.17 1.17
C LEU A 301 12.85 -0.38 -0.06
N LEU A 302 11.55 -0.53 -0.39
CA LEU A 302 10.94 0.07 -1.58
C LEU A 302 11.05 1.59 -1.57
N ALA A 303 10.82 2.21 -0.41
CA ALA A 303 10.90 3.66 -0.26
C ALA A 303 12.33 4.20 -0.43
N ALA A 304 13.35 3.42 -0.06
CA ALA A 304 14.74 3.74 -0.31
C ALA A 304 15.09 3.61 -1.81
N ALA A 305 14.69 2.49 -2.43
CA ALA A 305 14.91 2.21 -3.84
C ALA A 305 14.19 3.23 -4.76
N ASN A 306 13.01 3.69 -4.37
CA ASN A 306 12.24 4.71 -5.09
C ASN A 306 12.86 6.11 -5.01
N ARG A 307 13.90 6.29 -4.21
CA ARG A 307 14.68 7.54 -4.10
C ARG A 307 16.14 7.34 -4.49
N ASP A 308 16.42 6.33 -5.32
CA ASP A 308 17.75 6.10 -5.86
C ASP A 308 18.10 7.13 -6.95
N PRO A 309 19.12 8.00 -6.73
CA PRO A 309 19.48 9.04 -7.68
C PRO A 309 20.01 8.50 -9.01
N ALA A 310 20.46 7.23 -9.05
CA ALA A 310 20.85 6.57 -10.28
C ALA A 310 19.68 6.36 -11.26
N VAL A 311 18.44 6.38 -10.74
CA VAL A 311 17.21 6.17 -11.52
C VAL A 311 16.33 7.42 -11.55
N PHE A 312 16.25 8.14 -10.43
CA PHE A 312 15.39 9.29 -10.22
C PHE A 312 16.23 10.55 -9.96
N PRO A 313 16.50 11.38 -10.97
CA PRO A 313 17.13 12.68 -10.75
C PRO A 313 16.30 13.51 -9.75
N CYS A 314 16.95 14.21 -8.80
CA CYS A 314 16.28 14.93 -7.71
C CYS A 314 15.26 14.05 -6.95
N PRO A 315 15.70 12.91 -6.38
CA PRO A 315 14.82 11.82 -5.96
C PRO A 315 13.84 12.18 -4.83
N ASP A 316 14.10 13.26 -4.10
CA ASP A 316 13.26 13.73 -2.99
C ASP A 316 12.22 14.77 -3.43
N GLU A 317 12.28 15.23 -4.68
CA GLU A 317 11.36 16.20 -5.24
C GLU A 317 10.26 15.54 -6.05
N VAL A 318 9.10 16.20 -6.14
CA VAL A 318 8.03 15.77 -7.03
C VAL A 318 8.42 16.11 -8.46
N ASN A 319 8.55 15.10 -9.30
CA ASN A 319 8.73 15.29 -10.73
C ASN A 319 7.35 15.40 -11.40
N PRO A 320 7.02 16.53 -12.02
CA PRO A 320 5.72 16.70 -12.67
C PRO A 320 5.57 15.88 -13.97
N ARG A 321 6.66 15.30 -14.44
CA ARG A 321 6.69 14.41 -15.63
C ARG A 321 7.54 13.18 -15.36
N PRO A 322 7.07 12.29 -14.45
CA PRO A 322 7.81 11.08 -14.11
C PRO A 322 7.87 10.12 -15.30
N ARG A 323 8.88 9.26 -15.30
CA ARG A 323 8.86 8.07 -16.17
C ARG A 323 7.98 7.03 -15.48
N ARG A 324 6.72 6.92 -15.90
CA ARG A 324 5.74 6.02 -15.31
C ARG A 324 6.26 4.58 -15.22
N GLY A 325 5.91 3.91 -14.14
CA GLY A 325 6.19 2.50 -13.95
C GLY A 325 7.66 2.15 -13.72
N LEU A 326 8.55 3.10 -13.46
CA LEU A 326 9.92 2.80 -13.03
C LEU A 326 10.01 2.52 -11.54
N HIS A 327 9.17 3.19 -10.73
CA HIS A 327 9.21 3.00 -9.29
C HIS A 327 8.82 1.57 -8.86
N LEU A 328 9.25 1.18 -7.68
CA LEU A 328 8.95 -0.13 -7.08
C LEU A 328 7.76 -0.11 -6.11
N GLY A 329 7.04 1.02 -6.00
CA GLY A 329 5.92 1.17 -5.06
C GLY A 329 4.74 0.23 -5.32
N PHE A 330 4.62 -0.31 -6.54
CA PHE A 330 3.68 -1.38 -6.89
C PHE A 330 4.33 -2.76 -7.01
N GLY A 331 5.54 -2.94 -6.49
CA GLY A 331 6.30 -4.17 -6.66
C GLY A 331 6.72 -4.41 -8.12
N ARG A 332 7.19 -5.62 -8.41
CA ARG A 332 7.60 -6.06 -9.77
C ARG A 332 7.34 -7.54 -9.98
N GLY A 333 7.32 -7.96 -11.24
CA GLY A 333 7.24 -9.37 -11.62
C GLY A 333 5.88 -10.00 -11.31
N ALA A 334 5.91 -11.26 -10.89
CA ALA A 334 4.70 -12.05 -10.62
C ALA A 334 3.83 -11.42 -9.51
N HIS A 335 4.46 -10.77 -8.54
CA HIS A 335 3.80 -10.14 -7.38
C HIS A 335 3.53 -8.64 -7.55
N SER A 336 3.59 -8.09 -8.78
CA SER A 336 3.17 -6.70 -9.01
C SER A 336 1.75 -6.46 -8.47
N CYS A 337 1.50 -5.27 -7.94
CA CYS A 337 0.27 -4.92 -7.23
C CYS A 337 -0.99 -5.23 -8.06
N LEU A 338 -1.90 -6.02 -7.50
CA LEU A 338 -3.19 -6.33 -8.12
C LEU A 338 -4.11 -5.11 -8.14
N GLY A 339 -3.99 -4.24 -7.12
CA GLY A 339 -4.83 -3.08 -6.90
C GLY A 339 -4.32 -1.77 -7.50
N ALA A 340 -3.24 -1.76 -8.29
CA ALA A 340 -2.62 -0.53 -8.80
C ALA A 340 -3.62 0.40 -9.52
N ALA A 341 -4.54 -0.16 -10.31
CA ALA A 341 -5.58 0.62 -10.99
C ALA A 341 -6.54 1.31 -10.01
N LEU A 342 -6.91 0.63 -8.90
CA LEU A 342 -7.78 1.19 -7.87
C LEU A 342 -7.07 2.32 -7.09
N VAL A 343 -5.80 2.14 -6.77
CA VAL A 343 -4.97 3.16 -6.09
C VAL A 343 -4.87 4.42 -6.96
N ASN A 344 -4.52 4.26 -8.24
CA ASN A 344 -4.45 5.38 -9.18
C ASN A 344 -5.81 6.07 -9.36
N LEU A 345 -6.90 5.30 -9.40
CA LEU A 345 -8.26 5.86 -9.45
C LEU A 345 -8.57 6.71 -8.21
N GLN A 346 -8.20 6.24 -7.02
CA GLN A 346 -8.42 6.98 -5.77
C GLN A 346 -7.65 8.30 -5.76
N LEU A 347 -6.37 8.29 -6.12
CA LEU A 347 -5.54 9.51 -6.15
C LEU A 347 -6.06 10.51 -7.19
N ARG A 348 -6.32 10.09 -8.42
CA ARG A 348 -6.88 10.96 -9.46
C ARG A 348 -8.22 11.57 -9.04
N THR A 349 -9.10 10.74 -8.47
CA THR A 349 -10.39 11.21 -8.00
C THR A 349 -10.24 12.24 -6.87
N LEU A 350 -9.28 12.04 -5.96
CA LEU A 350 -8.95 13.02 -4.93
C LEU A 350 -8.51 14.36 -5.55
N PHE A 351 -7.58 14.33 -6.51
CA PHE A 351 -7.07 15.54 -7.17
C PHE A 351 -8.19 16.30 -7.87
N ASP A 352 -9.04 15.57 -8.61
CA ASP A 352 -10.20 16.15 -9.28
C ASP A 352 -11.19 16.75 -8.28
N CYS A 353 -11.48 16.05 -7.17
CA CYS A 353 -12.39 16.56 -6.14
C CYS A 353 -11.88 17.87 -5.53
N LEU A 354 -10.59 17.96 -5.22
CA LEU A 354 -9.98 19.17 -4.67
C LEU A 354 -10.03 20.31 -5.68
N ARG A 355 -9.62 20.07 -6.92
CA ARG A 355 -9.57 21.08 -7.99
C ARG A 355 -10.97 21.57 -8.38
N ASP A 356 -11.87 20.65 -8.72
CA ASP A 356 -13.18 20.99 -9.31
C ASP A 356 -14.09 21.70 -8.30
N ASN A 357 -13.91 21.41 -7.01
CA ASN A 357 -14.64 22.10 -5.93
C ASN A 357 -13.91 23.30 -5.33
N GLY A 358 -12.71 23.63 -5.82
CA GLY A 358 -11.91 24.74 -5.28
C GLY A 358 -11.51 24.54 -3.82
N ILE A 359 -11.26 23.28 -3.42
CA ILE A 359 -10.91 22.94 -2.04
C ILE A 359 -9.41 23.16 -1.84
N THR A 360 -9.07 23.86 -0.77
CA THR A 360 -7.70 24.10 -0.32
C THR A 360 -7.50 23.46 1.05
N LEU A 361 -6.29 22.94 1.27
CA LEU A 361 -5.88 22.28 2.50
C LEU A 361 -4.76 23.10 3.16
N THR A 362 -4.90 23.42 4.44
CA THR A 362 -3.89 24.13 5.22
C THR A 362 -3.62 23.36 6.50
N LEU A 363 -2.36 23.03 6.79
CA LEU A 363 -2.01 22.35 8.05
C LEU A 363 -2.43 23.22 9.25
N ALA A 364 -3.13 22.61 10.19
CA ALA A 364 -3.63 23.23 11.41
C ALA A 364 -2.98 22.65 12.68
N GLY A 365 -2.04 21.73 12.53
CA GLY A 365 -1.26 21.11 13.60
C GLY A 365 -0.14 20.24 13.05
N CYS A 366 0.61 19.59 13.94
CA CYS A 366 1.66 18.65 13.56
C CYS A 366 1.04 17.31 13.16
N PRO A 367 1.38 16.76 11.98
CA PRO A 367 1.02 15.40 11.64
C PRO A 367 1.72 14.39 12.55
N GLU A 368 1.00 13.35 12.95
CA GLU A 368 1.55 12.26 13.77
C GLU A 368 1.66 10.98 12.95
N TRP A 369 2.75 10.22 13.16
CA TRP A 369 3.04 9.00 12.43
C TRP A 369 2.76 7.76 13.27
N GLU A 370 2.36 6.67 12.61
CA GLU A 370 2.22 5.36 13.25
C GLU A 370 3.59 4.79 13.63
N ASP A 371 3.59 3.89 14.62
CA ASP A 371 4.79 3.19 15.11
C ASP A 371 5.07 1.89 14.32
N THR A 372 4.93 1.94 12.99
CA THR A 372 5.09 0.80 12.07
C THR A 372 6.12 1.10 10.99
N ALA A 373 7.05 0.14 10.79
CA ALA A 373 8.15 0.27 9.83
C ALA A 373 7.81 -0.26 8.44
N THR A 374 7.09 -1.39 8.36
CA THR A 374 6.75 -2.04 7.08
C THR A 374 5.68 -1.28 6.30
N LEU A 375 4.65 -0.75 6.98
CA LEU A 375 3.62 0.10 6.39
C LEU A 375 3.61 1.46 7.07
N ARG A 376 4.00 2.50 6.33
CA ARG A 376 4.07 3.87 6.83
C ARG A 376 2.74 4.59 6.68
N GLY A 377 2.22 5.16 7.75
CA GLY A 377 0.97 5.91 7.78
C GLY A 377 0.94 6.98 8.84
N LEU A 378 -0.10 7.81 8.77
CA LEU A 378 -0.38 8.83 9.76
C LEU A 378 -1.44 8.34 10.76
N THR A 379 -1.21 8.59 12.04
CA THR A 379 -2.24 8.45 13.08
C THR A 379 -3.15 9.67 13.13
N SER A 380 -2.61 10.86 12.79
CA SER A 380 -3.37 12.12 12.78
C SER A 380 -2.85 13.08 11.71
N LEU A 381 -3.77 13.77 11.05
CA LEU A 381 -3.49 14.84 10.09
C LEU A 381 -4.48 16.00 10.29
N PRO A 382 -4.20 16.92 11.22
CA PRO A 382 -5.05 18.08 11.47
C PRO A 382 -4.90 19.12 10.36
N VAL A 383 -6.00 19.37 9.63
CA VAL A 383 -6.04 20.26 8.46
C VAL A 383 -7.28 21.12 8.50
N GLN A 384 -7.11 22.40 8.18
CA GLN A 384 -8.21 23.29 7.83
C GLN A 384 -8.57 23.04 6.35
N VAL A 385 -9.79 22.57 6.12
CA VAL A 385 -10.37 22.41 4.78
C VAL A 385 -11.18 23.64 4.43
N SER A 386 -10.82 24.33 3.35
CA SER A 386 -11.53 25.54 2.92
C SER A 386 -12.03 25.39 1.47
N ILE A 387 -13.23 25.88 1.21
CA ILE A 387 -13.81 25.90 -0.14
C ILE A 387 -13.77 27.32 -0.66
N ARG A 388 -13.04 27.57 -1.75
CA ARG A 388 -13.07 28.86 -2.43
C ARG A 388 -14.46 29.05 -3.02
N ARG A 389 -15.21 30.04 -2.56
CA ARG A 389 -16.42 30.50 -3.24
C ARG A 389 -16.01 31.00 -4.62
N LYS A 390 -16.58 30.43 -5.69
CA LYS A 390 -16.46 31.02 -7.03
C LYS A 390 -17.07 32.43 -6.89
N THR A 391 -16.24 33.46 -6.91
CA THR A 391 -16.72 34.81 -7.10
C THR A 391 -17.38 34.82 -8.47
N SER A 392 -18.71 34.97 -8.50
CA SER A 392 -19.44 35.25 -9.73
C SER A 392 -18.86 36.56 -10.26
N ALA A 393 -18.06 36.47 -11.35
CA ALA A 393 -17.68 37.65 -12.11
C ALA A 393 -18.96 38.24 -12.67
N HIS A 394 -19.48 39.28 -12.00
CA HIS A 394 -20.50 40.13 -12.59
C HIS A 394 -19.77 40.90 -13.71
N TRP A 395 -19.96 40.41 -14.92
CA TRP A 395 -19.72 41.23 -16.11
C TRP A 395 -20.80 42.36 -16.05
N ARG A 396 -20.33 43.59 -15.76
CA ARG A 396 -21.10 44.79 -16.06
C ARG A 396 -20.74 45.26 -17.48
#